data_04e4ca8ce68365f2ffb5e89edba998f9
#
_entry.id   04e4ca8ce68365f2ffb5e89edba998f9
#
_cell.length_a   1.000
_cell.length_b   1.000
_cell.length_c   1.000
_cell.angle_alpha   90.00
_cell.angle_beta   90.00
_cell.angle_gamma   90.00
#
_symmetry.space_group_name_H-M   'P 1'
#
loop_
_entity.id
_entity.type
_entity.pdbx_description
1 polymer ?
#
loop_
_entity_poly.entity_id
_entity_poly.type
_entity_poly.pdbx_seq_one_letter_code
_entity_poly.pdbx_strand_id
1 'polypeptide(L)'
;MDIFNVLTMIGGLCLFLFGMNLMGDALERRAGSSLRVLLGKLTTNRMLGFLTGLAVTGVIQSSSATTVMVVGFVNSGLLTLGQAINVIMGANVGTTVTAWILSLSGIESGNVFVRLLKPSSFTPILALVGIVYYMFMKDGKKKDTGMIFLGFATLMFGMETMSGAVSGLKNVPEFQKMFLMFTNPILGVLVGAVLTGIIQSSSASVGILQALSSTGSVTYAAAIPIIMGQNIGTCVTALLSSVGTTKNARRAAVVHLMFNIIGTIVCLTLFVLADALFSPAILGESASYLGIAICHTVFNVICTTLMLPAAGLLEKLVCRIVPDGKQPEAVCELDERLLTTPSIALERCRVVTNEMADVAAATLRDAAAALQNYTPELAQAVREGESKTDHYEDILGTYLVKLSALKISENDSSEAAMLLKTLSDFERIGDHALNILESAEELKGKNLSLSDAARHELSVLLRAVEEIVDMTFRAFRDDDLEKAYRVEPLEQVIDDLKEKMRIHHILRMQQGSCSIESGFVWSDLLTALERVGDHCSNIAGCIIDLHHHNMNTHEAIRSARMENENFDDEYKAYAVKYSLK
;
A
#
# COMPACT_ATOMS: atom_id res chain seq x y z
N MET A 1 34.54 -26.27 -15.48
CA MET A 1 33.27 -26.37 -14.75
C MET A 1 32.52 -27.60 -15.23
N ASP A 2 32.31 -28.59 -14.40
CA ASP A 2 31.49 -29.74 -14.73
C ASP A 2 30.03 -29.32 -14.79
N ILE A 3 29.20 -30.04 -15.58
CA ILE A 3 27.75 -29.79 -15.68
C ILE A 3 27.06 -29.82 -14.31
N PHE A 4 27.56 -30.65 -13.41
CA PHE A 4 27.04 -30.75 -12.02
C PHE A 4 27.28 -29.49 -11.20
N ASN A 5 28.41 -28.79 -11.41
CA ASN A 5 28.68 -27.49 -10.77
C ASN A 5 27.73 -26.40 -11.30
N VAL A 6 27.40 -26.44 -12.61
CA VAL A 6 26.41 -25.51 -13.18
C VAL A 6 25.02 -25.76 -12.57
N LEU A 7 24.61 -27.02 -12.48
CA LEU A 7 23.33 -27.40 -11.84
C LEU A 7 23.30 -27.01 -10.36
N THR A 8 24.41 -27.20 -9.63
CA THR A 8 24.53 -26.78 -8.23
C THR A 8 24.45 -25.26 -8.09
N MET A 9 25.07 -24.49 -9.00
CA MET A 9 24.98 -23.04 -9.03
C MET A 9 23.53 -22.56 -9.27
N ILE A 10 22.84 -23.18 -10.23
CA ILE A 10 21.42 -22.89 -10.51
C ILE A 10 20.56 -23.25 -9.29
N GLY A 11 20.76 -24.42 -8.67
CA GLY A 11 20.05 -24.83 -7.46
C GLY A 11 20.28 -23.89 -6.29
N GLY A 12 21.54 -23.46 -6.07
CA GLY A 12 21.89 -22.45 -5.08
C GLY A 12 21.21 -21.10 -5.32
N LEU A 13 21.16 -20.67 -6.59
CA LEU A 13 20.47 -19.42 -6.98
C LEU A 13 18.95 -19.53 -6.74
N CYS A 14 18.34 -20.67 -7.08
CA CYS A 14 16.93 -20.89 -6.80
C CYS A 14 16.61 -20.84 -5.29
N LEU A 15 17.42 -21.47 -4.45
CA LEU A 15 17.27 -21.42 -3.00
C LEU A 15 17.49 -20.00 -2.46
N PHE A 16 18.48 -19.28 -2.98
CA PHE A 16 18.76 -17.91 -2.63
C PHE A 16 17.57 -16.99 -2.93
N LEU A 17 17.04 -17.05 -4.16
CA LEU A 17 15.87 -16.27 -4.57
C LEU A 17 14.62 -16.62 -3.78
N PHE A 18 14.37 -17.92 -3.55
CA PHE A 18 13.24 -18.38 -2.74
C PHE A 18 13.34 -17.88 -1.29
N GLY A 19 14.52 -18.01 -0.67
CA GLY A 19 14.77 -17.52 0.69
C GLY A 19 14.62 -16.01 0.81
N MET A 20 15.10 -15.26 -0.19
CA MET A 20 14.96 -13.81 -0.25
C MET A 20 13.48 -13.39 -0.35
N ASN A 21 12.71 -14.00 -1.24
CA ASN A 21 11.29 -13.70 -1.40
C ASN A 21 10.49 -14.09 -0.14
N LEU A 22 10.73 -15.28 0.42
CA LEU A 22 10.06 -15.73 1.64
C LEU A 22 10.32 -14.78 2.81
N MET A 23 11.56 -14.32 2.98
CA MET A 23 11.96 -13.38 4.01
C MET A 23 11.33 -12.00 3.76
N GLY A 24 11.36 -11.51 2.52
CA GLY A 24 10.80 -10.21 2.13
C GLY A 24 9.29 -10.14 2.37
N ASP A 25 8.54 -11.13 1.87
CA ASP A 25 7.09 -11.22 2.06
C ASP A 25 6.70 -11.29 3.54
N ALA A 26 7.47 -12.03 4.35
CA ALA A 26 7.20 -12.15 5.78
C ALA A 26 7.56 -10.85 6.55
N LEU A 27 8.63 -10.16 6.15
CA LEU A 27 8.99 -8.85 6.70
C LEU A 27 7.93 -7.80 6.35
N GLU A 28 7.41 -7.81 5.12
CA GLU A 28 6.34 -6.93 4.69
C GLU A 28 5.07 -7.13 5.52
N ARG A 29 4.58 -8.37 5.63
CA ARG A 29 3.40 -8.67 6.47
C ARG A 29 3.62 -8.27 7.93
N ARG A 30 4.82 -8.52 8.47
CA ARG A 30 5.16 -8.18 9.86
C ARG A 30 5.22 -6.68 10.10
N ALA A 31 5.66 -5.91 9.10
CA ALA A 31 5.83 -4.46 9.15
C ALA A 31 4.60 -3.69 8.65
N GLY A 32 3.57 -4.34 8.11
CA GLY A 32 2.46 -3.74 7.35
C GLY A 32 1.89 -2.45 7.93
N SER A 33 1.47 -2.44 9.20
CA SER A 33 0.95 -1.23 9.87
C SER A 33 2.01 -0.12 10.00
N SER A 34 3.26 -0.47 10.28
CA SER A 34 4.36 0.50 10.38
C SER A 34 4.73 1.09 9.01
N LEU A 35 4.64 0.30 7.94
CA LEU A 35 4.85 0.77 6.56
C LEU A 35 3.75 1.75 6.15
N ARG A 36 2.49 1.49 6.50
CA ARG A 36 1.35 2.41 6.28
C ARG A 36 1.59 3.77 6.95
N VAL A 37 1.94 3.77 8.25
CA VAL A 37 2.23 5.00 9.00
C VAL A 37 3.41 5.76 8.42
N LEU A 38 4.46 5.04 7.97
CA LEU A 38 5.64 5.65 7.37
C LEU A 38 5.30 6.34 6.04
N LEU A 39 4.49 5.68 5.21
CA LEU A 39 4.06 6.21 3.92
C LEU A 39 3.02 7.33 4.05
N GLY A 40 2.12 7.24 5.02
CA GLY A 40 1.15 8.31 5.31
C GLY A 40 1.81 9.63 5.77
N LYS A 41 3.05 9.55 6.29
CA LYS A 41 3.90 10.71 6.62
C LYS A 41 4.74 11.22 5.45
N LEU A 42 4.51 10.76 4.22
CA LEU A 42 5.16 11.26 3.01
C LEU A 42 4.84 12.74 2.81
N THR A 43 5.66 13.56 3.42
CA THR A 43 5.52 15.01 3.42
C THR A 43 6.32 15.64 2.28
N THR A 44 6.14 16.93 2.08
CA THR A 44 6.92 17.78 1.16
C THR A 44 8.41 17.85 1.51
N ASN A 45 8.84 17.32 2.66
CA ASN A 45 10.25 17.34 3.09
C ASN A 45 11.05 16.27 2.34
N ARG A 46 12.05 16.72 1.55
CA ARG A 46 12.94 15.85 0.75
C ARG A 46 13.66 14.79 1.56
N MET A 47 14.17 15.16 2.75
CA MET A 47 14.91 14.25 3.61
C MET A 47 14.00 13.15 4.17
N LEU A 48 12.76 13.49 4.53
CA LEU A 48 11.81 12.50 5.03
C LEU A 48 11.41 11.52 3.92
N GLY A 49 11.15 12.02 2.70
CA GLY A 49 10.90 11.15 1.54
C GLY A 49 12.07 10.19 1.27
N PHE A 50 13.31 10.69 1.32
CA PHE A 50 14.51 9.87 1.20
C PHE A 50 14.58 8.79 2.30
N LEU A 51 14.42 9.16 3.57
CA LEU A 51 14.46 8.22 4.70
C LEU A 51 13.34 7.17 4.60
N THR A 52 12.16 7.57 4.11
CA THR A 52 11.05 6.65 3.87
C THR A 52 11.42 5.62 2.80
N GLY A 53 11.95 6.05 1.65
CA GLY A 53 12.39 5.12 0.60
C GLY A 53 13.47 4.15 1.08
N LEU A 54 14.44 4.65 1.85
CA LEU A 54 15.49 3.85 2.47
C LEU A 54 14.89 2.80 3.42
N ALA A 55 14.02 3.23 4.34
CA ALA A 55 13.43 2.35 5.36
C ALA A 55 12.51 1.30 4.72
N VAL A 56 11.63 1.72 3.80
CA VAL A 56 10.71 0.81 3.10
C VAL A 56 11.50 -0.27 2.34
N THR A 57 12.49 0.13 1.54
CA THR A 57 13.31 -0.83 0.80
C THR A 57 14.15 -1.72 1.72
N GLY A 58 14.70 -1.16 2.80
CA GLY A 58 15.44 -1.94 3.80
C GLY A 58 14.57 -2.98 4.50
N VAL A 59 13.30 -2.71 4.72
CA VAL A 59 12.33 -3.65 5.31
C VAL A 59 11.84 -4.67 4.26
N ILE A 60 11.33 -4.20 3.12
CA ILE A 60 10.80 -5.08 2.06
C ILE A 60 11.90 -5.91 1.40
N GLN A 61 13.16 -5.48 1.47
CA GLN A 61 14.32 -6.10 0.83
C GLN A 61 14.22 -6.16 -0.71
N SER A 62 13.40 -5.28 -1.30
CA SER A 62 13.17 -5.19 -2.75
C SER A 62 13.01 -3.74 -3.20
N SER A 63 14.04 -3.19 -3.83
CA SER A 63 13.96 -1.85 -4.44
C SER A 63 13.07 -1.83 -5.69
N SER A 64 12.99 -2.95 -6.41
CA SER A 64 12.08 -3.07 -7.55
C SER A 64 10.63 -2.96 -7.10
N ALA A 65 10.22 -3.69 -6.03
CA ALA A 65 8.87 -3.58 -5.46
C ALA A 65 8.59 -2.15 -4.97
N THR A 66 9.53 -1.56 -4.21
CA THR A 66 9.40 -0.16 -3.74
C THR A 66 9.24 0.82 -4.89
N THR A 67 9.99 0.67 -5.97
CA THR A 67 9.91 1.60 -7.11
C THR A 67 8.62 1.41 -7.91
N VAL A 68 8.18 0.16 -8.13
CA VAL A 68 6.87 -0.15 -8.76
C VAL A 68 5.72 0.44 -7.95
N MET A 69 5.76 0.31 -6.64
CA MET A 69 4.81 0.93 -5.72
C MET A 69 4.81 2.46 -5.84
N VAL A 70 5.98 3.09 -5.88
CA VAL A 70 6.09 4.56 -6.09
C VAL A 70 5.49 4.98 -7.44
N VAL A 71 5.72 4.20 -8.50
CA VAL A 71 5.08 4.41 -9.82
C VAL A 71 3.55 4.33 -9.68
N GLY A 72 3.03 3.33 -8.95
CA GLY A 72 1.60 3.19 -8.65
C GLY A 72 1.03 4.37 -7.85
N PHE A 73 1.74 4.85 -6.84
CA PHE A 73 1.32 6.03 -6.06
C PHE A 73 1.28 7.32 -6.91
N VAL A 74 2.24 7.50 -7.81
CA VAL A 74 2.20 8.64 -8.73
C VAL A 74 1.06 8.48 -9.73
N ASN A 75 0.78 7.26 -10.17
CA ASN A 75 -0.31 6.96 -11.10
C ASN A 75 -1.69 7.21 -10.49
N SER A 76 -1.86 6.88 -9.21
CA SER A 76 -3.09 7.13 -8.44
C SER A 76 -3.17 8.54 -7.82
N GLY A 77 -2.20 9.43 -8.13
CA GLY A 77 -2.19 10.80 -7.61
C GLY A 77 -1.84 10.95 -6.12
N LEU A 78 -1.48 9.85 -5.44
CA LEU A 78 -1.09 9.87 -4.01
C LEU A 78 0.26 10.56 -3.78
N LEU A 79 1.16 10.49 -4.76
CA LEU A 79 2.45 11.16 -4.74
C LEU A 79 2.61 12.08 -5.93
N THR A 80 3.18 13.26 -5.68
CA THR A 80 3.70 14.10 -6.74
C THR A 80 5.02 13.53 -7.28
N LEU A 81 5.38 13.89 -8.50
CA LEU A 81 6.66 13.49 -9.08
C LEU A 81 7.85 13.91 -8.20
N GLY A 82 7.82 15.14 -7.66
CA GLY A 82 8.88 15.64 -6.79
C GLY A 82 9.05 14.83 -5.49
N GLN A 83 7.96 14.34 -4.91
CA GLN A 83 8.02 13.43 -3.74
C GLN A 83 8.56 12.06 -4.13
N ALA A 84 8.11 11.50 -5.25
CA ALA A 84 8.56 10.22 -5.78
C ALA A 84 10.07 10.18 -6.02
N ILE A 85 10.66 11.26 -6.55
CA ILE A 85 12.10 11.38 -6.77
C ILE A 85 12.88 11.11 -5.48
N ASN A 86 12.47 11.71 -4.36
CA ASN A 86 13.18 11.56 -3.09
C ASN A 86 13.07 10.12 -2.54
N VAL A 87 11.88 9.50 -2.66
CA VAL A 87 11.66 8.11 -2.23
C VAL A 87 12.49 7.14 -3.07
N ILE A 88 12.55 7.33 -4.40
CA ILE A 88 13.36 6.49 -5.31
C ILE A 88 14.85 6.59 -4.97
N MET A 89 15.36 7.79 -4.68
CA MET A 89 16.75 7.96 -4.22
C MET A 89 17.01 7.22 -2.91
N GLY A 90 16.09 7.26 -1.95
CA GLY A 90 16.17 6.51 -0.71
C GLY A 90 16.15 5.00 -0.94
N ALA A 91 15.29 4.52 -1.83
CA ALA A 91 15.18 3.11 -2.18
C ALA A 91 16.49 2.53 -2.74
N ASN A 92 17.22 3.29 -3.56
CA ASN A 92 18.52 2.86 -4.07
C ASN A 92 19.55 2.64 -2.93
N VAL A 93 19.59 3.52 -1.94
CA VAL A 93 20.45 3.32 -0.77
C VAL A 93 19.95 2.14 0.09
N GLY A 94 18.63 2.01 0.27
CA GLY A 94 17.99 0.90 1.00
C GLY A 94 18.36 -0.49 0.46
N THR A 95 18.56 -0.61 -0.86
CA THR A 95 18.99 -1.87 -1.51
C THR A 95 20.33 -2.38 -0.97
N THR A 96 21.21 -1.48 -0.53
CA THR A 96 22.54 -1.87 -0.02
C THR A 96 22.46 -2.70 1.26
N VAL A 97 21.38 -2.62 2.03
CA VAL A 97 21.16 -3.44 3.23
C VAL A 97 21.27 -4.93 2.92
N THR A 98 20.72 -5.37 1.78
CA THR A 98 20.84 -6.77 1.34
C THR A 98 22.31 -7.17 1.13
N ALA A 99 23.10 -6.31 0.50
CA ALA A 99 24.52 -6.59 0.29
C ALA A 99 25.30 -6.76 1.61
N TRP A 100 24.94 -5.99 2.64
CA TRP A 100 25.50 -6.15 3.98
C TRP A 100 25.08 -7.46 4.63
N ILE A 101 23.82 -7.85 4.53
CA ILE A 101 23.33 -9.15 5.00
C ILE A 101 24.12 -10.29 4.35
N LEU A 102 24.29 -10.24 3.04
CA LEU A 102 25.02 -11.25 2.28
C LEU A 102 26.51 -11.27 2.63
N SER A 103 27.09 -10.11 2.97
CA SER A 103 28.51 -10.02 3.32
C SER A 103 28.88 -10.83 4.58
N LEU A 104 27.91 -11.16 5.42
CA LEU A 104 28.12 -12.04 6.58
C LEU A 104 28.62 -13.43 6.16
N SER A 105 28.30 -13.91 4.94
CA SER A 105 28.79 -15.18 4.42
C SER A 105 30.31 -15.22 4.24
N GLY A 106 30.94 -14.07 4.06
CA GLY A 106 32.39 -13.92 3.89
C GLY A 106 33.19 -13.84 5.21
N ILE A 107 32.57 -14.03 6.36
CA ILE A 107 33.25 -13.99 7.65
C ILE A 107 34.18 -15.21 7.79
N GLU A 108 35.50 -14.97 7.80
CA GLU A 108 36.52 -15.97 8.06
C GLU A 108 37.35 -15.53 9.27
N SER A 109 37.45 -16.37 10.31
CA SER A 109 38.23 -16.09 11.50
C SER A 109 38.63 -17.38 12.21
N GLY A 110 39.83 -17.42 12.77
CA GLY A 110 40.32 -18.47 13.68
C GLY A 110 39.67 -18.40 15.07
N ASN A 111 39.02 -17.28 15.42
CA ASN A 111 38.39 -17.08 16.72
C ASN A 111 37.01 -17.74 16.75
N VAL A 112 36.73 -18.60 17.73
CA VAL A 112 35.48 -19.33 17.89
C VAL A 112 34.27 -18.40 17.99
N PHE A 113 34.36 -17.28 18.69
CA PHE A 113 33.27 -16.30 18.84
C PHE A 113 32.92 -15.64 17.51
N VAL A 114 33.93 -15.32 16.70
CA VAL A 114 33.70 -14.73 15.37
C VAL A 114 33.14 -15.77 14.40
N ARG A 115 33.57 -17.03 14.49
CA ARG A 115 32.98 -18.14 13.71
C ARG A 115 31.51 -18.40 14.04
N LEU A 116 31.06 -18.16 15.27
CA LEU A 116 29.66 -18.27 15.64
C LEU A 116 28.79 -17.19 14.94
N LEU A 117 29.38 -16.06 14.55
CA LEU A 117 28.70 -15.00 13.78
C LEU A 117 28.60 -15.33 12.28
N LYS A 118 29.32 -16.36 11.80
CA LYS A 118 29.21 -16.81 10.41
C LYS A 118 27.83 -17.43 10.18
N PRO A 119 27.10 -17.09 9.09
CA PRO A 119 25.78 -17.64 8.81
C PRO A 119 25.70 -19.17 8.86
N SER A 120 26.68 -19.88 8.29
CA SER A 120 26.73 -21.35 8.34
C SER A 120 26.72 -21.94 9.77
N SER A 121 27.06 -21.14 10.78
CA SER A 121 27.07 -21.59 12.19
C SER A 121 25.72 -21.37 12.88
N PHE A 122 25.07 -20.22 12.65
CA PHE A 122 23.83 -19.88 13.39
C PHE A 122 22.53 -20.07 12.58
N THR A 123 22.59 -20.09 11.25
CA THR A 123 21.38 -20.28 10.42
C THR A 123 20.67 -21.61 10.65
N PRO A 124 21.34 -22.75 10.96
CA PRO A 124 20.63 -23.98 11.33
C PRO A 124 19.79 -23.82 12.59
N ILE A 125 20.28 -23.03 13.57
CA ILE A 125 19.51 -22.72 14.79
C ILE A 125 18.33 -21.82 14.47
N LEU A 126 18.55 -20.78 13.64
CA LEU A 126 17.45 -19.94 13.18
C LEU A 126 16.41 -20.74 12.40
N ALA A 127 16.83 -21.68 11.54
CA ALA A 127 15.93 -22.55 10.81
C ALA A 127 15.10 -23.42 11.77
N LEU A 128 15.72 -23.98 12.81
CA LEU A 128 15.02 -24.77 13.83
C LEU A 128 13.98 -23.92 14.57
N VAL A 129 14.36 -22.72 15.03
CA VAL A 129 13.43 -21.79 15.70
C VAL A 129 12.34 -21.38 14.71
N GLY A 130 12.71 -21.07 13.47
CA GLY A 130 11.80 -20.67 12.41
C GLY A 130 10.73 -21.73 12.12
N ILE A 131 11.11 -23.01 11.97
CA ILE A 131 10.16 -24.09 11.72
C ILE A 131 9.24 -24.33 12.92
N VAL A 132 9.76 -24.22 14.15
CA VAL A 132 8.94 -24.32 15.37
C VAL A 132 7.89 -23.21 15.41
N TYR A 133 8.29 -21.97 15.11
CA TYR A 133 7.34 -20.84 15.08
C TYR A 133 6.30 -21.04 13.97
N TYR A 134 6.72 -21.44 12.78
CA TYR A 134 5.83 -21.64 11.64
C TYR A 134 4.80 -22.77 11.86
N MET A 135 5.23 -23.91 12.43
CA MET A 135 4.37 -25.08 12.58
C MET A 135 3.52 -25.08 13.85
N PHE A 136 4.06 -24.59 14.97
CA PHE A 136 3.43 -24.78 16.27
C PHE A 136 2.80 -23.52 16.87
N MET A 137 3.11 -22.32 16.36
CA MET A 137 2.47 -21.09 16.85
C MET A 137 1.15 -20.86 16.09
N LYS A 138 0.11 -20.44 16.83
CA LYS A 138 -1.19 -20.07 16.23
C LYS A 138 -1.21 -18.59 15.80
N ASP A 139 -0.47 -17.74 16.47
CA ASP A 139 -0.38 -16.31 16.21
C ASP A 139 0.31 -16.03 14.86
N GLY A 140 -0.39 -15.33 13.97
CA GLY A 140 0.09 -14.94 12.63
C GLY A 140 1.41 -14.19 12.66
N LYS A 141 1.58 -13.24 13.59
CA LYS A 141 2.83 -12.47 13.77
C LYS A 141 4.03 -13.35 14.13
N LYS A 142 3.82 -14.39 14.93
CA LYS A 142 4.86 -15.36 15.27
C LYS A 142 5.18 -16.28 14.10
N LYS A 143 4.18 -16.68 13.30
CA LYS A 143 4.39 -17.43 12.07
C LYS A 143 5.22 -16.62 11.07
N ASP A 144 4.91 -15.33 10.88
CA ASP A 144 5.71 -14.45 10.01
C ASP A 144 7.16 -14.32 10.51
N THR A 145 7.37 -14.20 11.84
CA THR A 145 8.72 -14.23 12.41
C THR A 145 9.43 -15.58 12.10
N GLY A 146 8.71 -16.68 12.17
CA GLY A 146 9.21 -18.00 11.76
C GLY A 146 9.62 -18.05 10.30
N MET A 147 8.81 -17.48 9.41
CA MET A 147 9.11 -17.39 7.98
C MET A 147 10.30 -16.48 7.67
N ILE A 148 10.48 -15.37 8.42
CA ILE A 148 11.68 -14.53 8.31
C ILE A 148 12.93 -15.33 8.61
N PHE A 149 12.94 -16.11 9.68
CA PHE A 149 14.09 -16.96 10.06
C PHE A 149 14.35 -18.07 9.05
N LEU A 150 13.32 -18.74 8.55
CA LEU A 150 13.42 -19.77 7.51
C LEU A 150 13.91 -19.17 6.19
N GLY A 151 13.37 -18.02 5.79
CA GLY A 151 13.77 -17.32 4.58
C GLY A 151 15.24 -16.90 4.63
N PHE A 152 15.67 -16.32 5.76
CA PHE A 152 17.07 -15.97 5.99
C PHE A 152 18.00 -17.19 5.94
N ALA A 153 17.63 -18.27 6.60
CA ALA A 153 18.42 -19.51 6.59
C ALA A 153 18.54 -20.10 5.18
N THR A 154 17.43 -20.15 4.44
CA THR A 154 17.38 -20.67 3.06
C THR A 154 18.22 -19.78 2.11
N LEU A 155 18.12 -18.46 2.25
CA LEU A 155 18.93 -17.50 1.50
C LEU A 155 20.43 -17.71 1.73
N MET A 156 20.86 -17.86 2.99
CA MET A 156 22.25 -18.07 3.32
C MET A 156 22.76 -19.44 2.85
N PHE A 157 21.93 -20.49 2.93
CA PHE A 157 22.25 -21.80 2.38
C PHE A 157 22.39 -21.76 0.85
N GLY A 158 21.50 -21.03 0.16
CA GLY A 158 21.62 -20.78 -1.27
C GLY A 158 22.92 -20.09 -1.64
N MET A 159 23.31 -19.05 -0.86
CA MET A 159 24.57 -18.31 -1.02
C MET A 159 25.80 -19.23 -0.85
N GLU A 160 25.82 -20.05 0.20
CA GLU A 160 26.89 -21.02 0.45
C GLU A 160 27.00 -22.06 -0.68
N THR A 161 25.84 -22.56 -1.16
CA THR A 161 25.75 -23.49 -2.27
C THR A 161 26.33 -22.90 -3.57
N MET A 162 25.95 -21.64 -3.90
CA MET A 162 26.51 -20.93 -5.04
C MET A 162 28.04 -20.76 -4.91
N SER A 163 28.52 -20.31 -3.78
CA SER A 163 29.97 -20.13 -3.53
C SER A 163 30.73 -21.45 -3.63
N GLY A 164 30.16 -22.54 -3.12
CA GLY A 164 30.74 -23.89 -3.24
C GLY A 164 30.82 -24.34 -4.72
N ALA A 165 29.77 -24.11 -5.49
CA ALA A 165 29.71 -24.50 -6.91
C ALA A 165 30.78 -23.80 -7.77
N VAL A 166 31.15 -22.55 -7.46
CA VAL A 166 32.14 -21.78 -8.21
C VAL A 166 33.56 -21.91 -7.67
N SER A 167 33.76 -22.53 -6.51
CA SER A 167 35.07 -22.63 -5.85
C SER A 167 36.14 -23.28 -6.72
N GLY A 168 35.74 -24.27 -7.54
CA GLY A 168 36.64 -24.95 -8.49
C GLY A 168 37.13 -24.06 -9.66
N LEU A 169 36.45 -22.95 -9.94
CA LEU A 169 36.83 -22.01 -10.99
C LEU A 169 38.11 -21.22 -10.72
N LYS A 170 38.51 -21.13 -9.44
CA LYS A 170 39.72 -20.46 -9.03
C LYS A 170 40.96 -20.89 -9.80
N ASN A 171 41.03 -22.16 -10.19
CA ASN A 171 42.17 -22.77 -10.84
C ASN A 171 41.99 -22.90 -12.38
N VAL A 172 40.94 -22.28 -12.96
CA VAL A 172 40.67 -22.35 -14.42
C VAL A 172 41.21 -21.09 -15.10
N PRO A 173 42.28 -21.18 -15.93
CA PRO A 173 42.92 -20.01 -16.53
C PRO A 173 41.98 -19.23 -17.47
N GLU A 174 41.07 -19.91 -18.15
CA GLU A 174 40.07 -19.30 -19.03
C GLU A 174 39.09 -18.41 -18.26
N PHE A 175 38.70 -18.85 -17.07
CA PHE A 175 37.84 -18.09 -16.18
C PHE A 175 38.53 -16.81 -15.66
N GLN A 176 39.80 -16.93 -15.26
CA GLN A 176 40.61 -15.77 -14.87
C GLN A 176 40.77 -14.77 -16.01
N LYS A 177 41.04 -15.27 -17.21
CA LYS A 177 41.13 -14.40 -18.42
C LYS A 177 39.80 -13.71 -18.74
N MET A 178 38.68 -14.37 -18.57
CA MET A 178 37.36 -13.77 -18.76
C MET A 178 37.16 -12.59 -17.79
N PHE A 179 37.51 -12.73 -16.50
CA PHE A 179 37.40 -11.63 -15.53
C PHE A 179 38.36 -10.48 -15.83
N LEU A 180 39.53 -10.74 -16.44
CA LEU A 180 40.42 -9.69 -16.92
C LEU A 180 39.79 -8.84 -18.04
N MET A 181 38.86 -9.37 -18.82
CA MET A 181 38.11 -8.56 -19.81
C MET A 181 37.17 -7.55 -19.11
N PHE A 182 36.66 -7.88 -17.93
CA PHE A 182 35.77 -7.00 -17.13
C PHE A 182 36.53 -5.92 -16.39
N THR A 183 37.86 -5.89 -16.42
CA THR A 183 38.63 -4.73 -15.97
C THR A 183 38.48 -3.53 -16.90
N ASN A 184 37.95 -3.72 -18.13
CA ASN A 184 37.43 -2.61 -18.91
C ASN A 184 36.14 -2.06 -18.23
N PRO A 185 36.18 -0.81 -17.72
CA PRO A 185 35.09 -0.30 -16.91
C PRO A 185 33.74 -0.24 -17.63
N ILE A 186 33.75 0.07 -18.93
CA ILE A 186 32.52 0.14 -19.75
C ILE A 186 31.90 -1.25 -19.90
N LEU A 187 32.73 -2.27 -20.16
CA LEU A 187 32.28 -3.65 -20.31
C LEU A 187 31.74 -4.19 -18.97
N GLY A 188 32.39 -3.84 -17.84
CA GLY A 188 31.92 -4.16 -16.51
C GLY A 188 30.51 -3.59 -16.21
N VAL A 189 30.28 -2.32 -16.53
CA VAL A 189 28.96 -1.68 -16.43
C VAL A 189 27.91 -2.38 -17.30
N LEU A 190 28.27 -2.68 -18.56
CA LEU A 190 27.36 -3.33 -19.49
C LEU A 190 26.94 -4.72 -18.98
N VAL A 191 27.90 -5.54 -18.54
CA VAL A 191 27.63 -6.88 -18.00
C VAL A 191 26.74 -6.81 -16.74
N GLY A 192 27.04 -5.90 -15.81
CA GLY A 192 26.22 -5.68 -14.63
C GLY A 192 24.79 -5.28 -14.99
N ALA A 193 24.62 -4.36 -15.95
CA ALA A 193 23.32 -3.88 -16.39
C ALA A 193 22.49 -4.97 -17.08
N VAL A 194 23.09 -5.72 -18.01
CA VAL A 194 22.42 -6.81 -18.74
C VAL A 194 22.04 -7.94 -17.80
N LEU A 195 22.96 -8.39 -16.93
CA LEU A 195 22.70 -9.47 -15.99
C LEU A 195 21.54 -9.11 -15.05
N THR A 196 21.57 -7.92 -14.47
CA THR A 196 20.51 -7.49 -13.54
C THR A 196 19.19 -7.22 -14.28
N GLY A 197 19.24 -6.68 -15.50
CA GLY A 197 18.06 -6.47 -16.33
C GLY A 197 17.34 -7.77 -16.71
N ILE A 198 18.09 -8.87 -16.91
CA ILE A 198 17.53 -10.20 -17.17
C ILE A 198 16.96 -10.81 -15.88
N ILE A 199 17.72 -10.78 -14.77
CA ILE A 199 17.31 -11.37 -13.48
C ILE A 199 16.20 -10.52 -12.83
N GLN A 200 16.15 -9.22 -13.10
CA GLN A 200 15.24 -8.23 -12.50
C GLN A 200 15.37 -8.11 -10.96
N SER A 201 16.52 -8.53 -10.41
CA SER A 201 16.84 -8.47 -9.00
C SER A 201 18.30 -8.06 -8.79
N SER A 202 18.51 -6.84 -8.31
CA SER A 202 19.85 -6.35 -7.97
C SER A 202 20.45 -7.11 -6.80
N SER A 203 19.64 -7.50 -5.80
CA SER A 203 20.09 -8.29 -4.68
C SER A 203 20.64 -9.66 -5.12
N ALA A 204 19.95 -10.32 -6.06
CA ALA A 204 20.42 -11.58 -6.65
C ALA A 204 21.71 -11.37 -7.45
N SER A 205 21.77 -10.32 -8.25
CA SER A 205 22.95 -9.99 -9.04
C SER A 205 24.18 -9.68 -8.17
N VAL A 206 24.01 -8.92 -7.09
CA VAL A 206 25.05 -8.68 -6.08
C VAL A 206 25.45 -9.98 -5.37
N GLY A 207 24.49 -10.84 -5.01
CA GLY A 207 24.76 -12.15 -4.42
C GLY A 207 25.60 -13.05 -5.34
N ILE A 208 25.30 -13.08 -6.64
CA ILE A 208 26.11 -13.80 -7.65
C ILE A 208 27.54 -13.21 -7.69
N LEU A 209 27.68 -11.88 -7.71
CA LEU A 209 28.99 -11.23 -7.71
C LEU A 209 29.80 -11.57 -6.44
N GLN A 210 29.16 -11.55 -5.28
CA GLN A 210 29.79 -11.95 -4.02
C GLN A 210 30.15 -13.45 -4.02
N ALA A 211 29.30 -14.34 -4.53
CA ALA A 211 29.64 -15.76 -4.67
C ALA A 211 30.86 -15.96 -5.59
N LEU A 212 30.89 -15.26 -6.73
CA LEU A 212 32.03 -15.32 -7.64
C LEU A 212 33.31 -14.74 -7.03
N SER A 213 33.21 -13.73 -6.19
CA SER A 213 34.38 -13.14 -5.50
C SER A 213 35.09 -14.15 -4.57
N SER A 214 34.38 -15.18 -4.08
CA SER A 214 34.97 -16.26 -3.27
C SER A 214 36.05 -17.04 -4.02
N THR A 215 36.04 -17.00 -5.37
CA THR A 215 37.10 -17.62 -6.20
C THR A 215 38.44 -16.89 -6.09
N GLY A 216 38.46 -15.66 -5.57
CA GLY A 216 39.64 -14.79 -5.55
C GLY A 216 40.02 -14.21 -6.93
N SER A 217 39.22 -14.50 -7.98
CA SER A 217 39.51 -14.03 -9.35
C SER A 217 38.85 -12.70 -9.70
N VAL A 218 37.88 -12.26 -8.91
CA VAL A 218 37.18 -10.98 -9.07
C VAL A 218 37.95 -9.90 -8.36
N THR A 219 38.56 -8.97 -9.08
CA THR A 219 39.26 -7.81 -8.49
C THR A 219 38.29 -6.65 -8.23
N TYR A 220 38.68 -5.68 -7.39
CA TYR A 220 37.90 -4.45 -7.21
C TYR A 220 37.79 -3.65 -8.51
N ALA A 221 38.82 -3.70 -9.39
CA ALA A 221 38.76 -3.07 -10.69
C ALA A 221 37.62 -3.59 -11.58
N ALA A 222 37.26 -4.87 -11.46
CA ALA A 222 36.11 -5.47 -12.14
C ALA A 222 34.80 -5.30 -11.38
N ALA A 223 34.83 -5.50 -10.05
CA ALA A 223 33.62 -5.48 -9.22
C ALA A 223 32.93 -4.12 -9.20
N ILE A 224 33.68 -3.02 -9.08
CA ILE A 224 33.12 -1.65 -8.95
C ILE A 224 32.28 -1.27 -10.20
N PRO A 225 32.78 -1.38 -11.44
CA PRO A 225 31.96 -1.10 -12.63
C PRO A 225 30.76 -2.04 -12.78
N ILE A 226 30.90 -3.32 -12.42
CA ILE A 226 29.78 -4.28 -12.45
C ILE A 226 28.67 -3.82 -11.50
N ILE A 227 29.00 -3.40 -10.27
CA ILE A 227 28.03 -2.87 -9.29
C ILE A 227 27.30 -1.64 -9.85
N MET A 228 28.01 -0.71 -10.48
CA MET A 228 27.40 0.45 -11.13
C MET A 228 26.37 0.03 -12.20
N GLY A 229 26.73 -0.97 -13.02
CA GLY A 229 25.84 -1.54 -14.02
C GLY A 229 24.63 -2.23 -13.43
N GLN A 230 24.78 -2.97 -12.33
CA GLN A 230 23.68 -3.65 -11.65
C GLN A 230 22.59 -2.68 -11.23
N ASN A 231 22.95 -1.48 -10.77
CA ASN A 231 21.97 -0.45 -10.42
C ASN A 231 21.20 0.06 -11.66
N ILE A 232 21.83 0.21 -12.82
CA ILE A 232 21.14 0.54 -14.08
C ILE A 232 20.17 -0.58 -14.48
N GLY A 233 20.61 -1.84 -14.40
CA GLY A 233 19.78 -3.00 -14.75
C GLY A 233 18.50 -3.11 -13.93
N THR A 234 18.53 -2.70 -12.66
CA THR A 234 17.36 -2.69 -11.77
C THR A 234 16.23 -1.78 -12.28
N CYS A 235 16.55 -0.75 -13.08
CA CYS A 235 15.58 0.20 -13.59
C CYS A 235 14.60 -0.40 -14.61
N VAL A 236 14.96 -1.54 -15.23
CA VAL A 236 14.12 -2.24 -16.22
C VAL A 236 12.75 -2.58 -15.65
N THR A 237 12.67 -3.05 -14.41
CA THR A 237 11.42 -3.41 -13.75
C THR A 237 10.48 -2.19 -13.63
N ALA A 238 11.00 -1.06 -13.18
CA ALA A 238 10.23 0.17 -13.05
C ALA A 238 9.74 0.69 -14.42
N LEU A 239 10.58 0.61 -15.44
CA LEU A 239 10.21 1.02 -16.80
C LEU A 239 9.09 0.13 -17.36
N LEU A 240 9.21 -1.20 -17.21
CA LEU A 240 8.18 -2.14 -17.64
C LEU A 240 6.84 -1.89 -16.90
N SER A 241 6.90 -1.66 -15.59
CA SER A 241 5.70 -1.38 -14.79
C SER A 241 5.04 -0.05 -15.16
N SER A 242 5.77 0.89 -15.74
CA SER A 242 5.24 2.20 -16.13
C SER A 242 4.49 2.22 -17.47
N VAL A 243 4.48 1.11 -18.20
CA VAL A 243 3.73 0.98 -19.47
C VAL A 243 2.23 1.08 -19.19
N GLY A 244 1.53 1.93 -19.93
CA GLY A 244 0.09 2.15 -19.75
C GLY A 244 -0.31 3.07 -18.59
N THR A 245 0.65 3.70 -17.90
CA THR A 245 0.39 4.63 -16.79
C THR A 245 0.31 6.09 -17.27
N THR A 246 -0.08 6.98 -16.33
CA THR A 246 -0.03 8.43 -16.51
C THR A 246 1.40 8.91 -16.79
N LYS A 247 1.53 10.10 -17.37
CA LYS A 247 2.84 10.68 -17.70
C LYS A 247 3.73 10.87 -16.48
N ASN A 248 3.16 11.29 -15.37
CA ASN A 248 3.93 11.47 -14.13
C ASN A 248 4.43 10.13 -13.57
N ALA A 249 3.67 9.06 -13.69
CA ALA A 249 4.10 7.72 -13.32
C ALA A 249 5.23 7.22 -14.23
N ARG A 250 5.14 7.44 -15.55
CA ARG A 250 6.23 7.17 -16.50
C ARG A 250 7.47 8.00 -16.19
N ARG A 251 7.30 9.29 -15.85
CA ARG A 251 8.40 10.17 -15.40
C ARG A 251 9.08 9.61 -14.16
N ALA A 252 8.35 9.07 -13.20
CA ALA A 252 8.92 8.45 -12.00
C ALA A 252 9.80 7.25 -12.34
N ALA A 253 9.39 6.38 -13.27
CA ALA A 253 10.23 5.28 -13.76
C ALA A 253 11.48 5.79 -14.49
N VAL A 254 11.35 6.83 -15.31
CA VAL A 254 12.49 7.47 -16.01
C VAL A 254 13.42 8.18 -15.03
N VAL A 255 12.91 8.74 -13.92
CA VAL A 255 13.75 9.27 -12.82
C VAL A 255 14.70 8.20 -12.29
N HIS A 256 14.19 7.00 -12.00
CA HIS A 256 15.01 5.89 -11.52
C HIS A 256 16.15 5.55 -12.49
N LEU A 257 15.83 5.48 -13.78
CA LEU A 257 16.85 5.24 -14.83
C LEU A 257 17.85 6.39 -14.90
N MET A 258 17.40 7.65 -14.99
CA MET A 258 18.29 8.80 -15.15
C MET A 258 19.18 9.00 -13.93
N PHE A 259 18.66 8.78 -12.71
CA PHE A 259 19.45 8.79 -11.48
C PHE A 259 20.61 7.82 -11.56
N ASN A 260 20.37 6.56 -11.94
CA ASN A 260 21.40 5.53 -12.01
C ASN A 260 22.37 5.77 -13.20
N ILE A 261 21.90 6.22 -14.36
CA ILE A 261 22.77 6.55 -15.51
C ILE A 261 23.71 7.72 -15.17
N ILE A 262 23.17 8.83 -14.66
CA ILE A 262 23.96 10.02 -14.32
C ILE A 262 24.95 9.68 -13.20
N GLY A 263 24.48 8.98 -12.16
CA GLY A 263 25.32 8.51 -11.07
C GLY A 263 26.48 7.62 -11.59
N THR A 264 26.17 6.68 -12.48
CA THR A 264 27.19 5.82 -13.09
C THR A 264 28.19 6.61 -13.92
N ILE A 265 27.74 7.53 -14.76
CA ILE A 265 28.64 8.36 -15.57
C ILE A 265 29.62 9.15 -14.68
N VAL A 266 29.10 9.81 -13.64
CA VAL A 266 29.92 10.59 -12.71
C VAL A 266 30.89 9.70 -11.95
N CYS A 267 30.41 8.63 -11.30
CA CYS A 267 31.24 7.74 -10.49
C CYS A 267 32.25 6.96 -11.35
N LEU A 268 31.85 6.52 -12.55
CA LEU A 268 32.76 5.83 -13.47
C LEU A 268 33.89 6.76 -13.97
N THR A 269 33.55 8.03 -14.26
CA THR A 269 34.54 9.03 -14.65
C THR A 269 35.53 9.28 -13.49
N LEU A 270 35.04 9.44 -12.26
CA LEU A 270 35.89 9.58 -11.08
C LEU A 270 36.74 8.35 -10.83
N PHE A 271 36.17 7.15 -11.02
CA PHE A 271 36.90 5.88 -10.89
C PHE A 271 38.06 5.77 -11.90
N VAL A 272 37.79 6.05 -13.19
CA VAL A 272 38.82 5.99 -14.24
C VAL A 272 39.89 7.06 -14.00
N LEU A 273 39.52 8.27 -13.60
CA LEU A 273 40.50 9.32 -13.27
C LEU A 273 41.35 8.95 -12.06
N ALA A 274 40.73 8.40 -11.00
CA ALA A 274 41.47 7.94 -9.82
C ALA A 274 42.44 6.81 -10.14
N ASP A 275 42.05 5.86 -10.99
CA ASP A 275 42.94 4.80 -11.45
C ASP A 275 44.09 5.34 -12.27
N ALA A 276 43.81 6.23 -13.23
CA ALA A 276 44.82 6.82 -14.10
C ALA A 276 45.84 7.72 -13.38
N LEU A 277 45.38 8.45 -12.33
CA LEU A 277 46.21 9.41 -11.59
C LEU A 277 46.99 8.79 -10.42
N PHE A 278 46.36 7.83 -9.71
CA PHE A 278 46.86 7.30 -8.44
C PHE A 278 47.21 5.81 -8.50
N SER A 279 46.69 5.06 -9.49
CA SER A 279 46.83 3.60 -9.62
C SER A 279 46.71 2.86 -8.28
N PRO A 280 45.60 2.98 -7.56
CA PRO A 280 45.44 2.44 -6.22
C PRO A 280 45.63 0.92 -6.20
N ALA A 281 46.58 0.41 -5.40
CA ALA A 281 46.91 -1.02 -5.33
C ALA A 281 45.68 -1.89 -5.01
N ILE A 282 44.73 -1.37 -4.26
CA ILE A 282 43.46 -2.07 -3.91
C ILE A 282 42.67 -2.51 -5.13
N LEU A 283 42.76 -1.81 -6.26
CA LEU A 283 42.04 -2.17 -7.47
C LEU A 283 42.50 -3.52 -8.05
N GLY A 284 43.75 -3.88 -7.83
CA GLY A 284 44.30 -5.19 -8.21
C GLY A 284 44.03 -6.31 -7.23
N GLU A 285 43.56 -5.99 -6.01
CA GLU A 285 43.25 -6.98 -4.99
C GLU A 285 41.89 -7.69 -5.28
N SER A 286 41.79 -8.92 -4.78
CA SER A 286 40.54 -9.69 -4.83
C SER A 286 39.44 -9.02 -4.00
N ALA A 287 38.30 -8.76 -4.61
CA ALA A 287 37.16 -8.18 -3.94
C ALA A 287 36.59 -9.16 -2.90
N SER A 288 36.44 -8.71 -1.66
CA SER A 288 35.80 -9.47 -0.60
C SER A 288 34.29 -9.25 -0.58
N TYR A 289 33.54 -10.14 0.06
CA TYR A 289 32.10 -9.99 0.29
C TYR A 289 31.76 -8.64 0.93
N LEU A 290 32.51 -8.28 1.99
CA LEU A 290 32.35 -7.00 2.69
C LEU A 290 32.75 -5.83 1.77
N GLY A 291 33.84 -5.95 1.03
CA GLY A 291 34.29 -4.92 0.09
C GLY A 291 33.26 -4.62 -0.97
N ILE A 292 32.58 -5.62 -1.52
CA ILE A 292 31.48 -5.46 -2.49
C ILE A 292 30.31 -4.69 -1.83
N ALA A 293 29.93 -5.04 -0.60
CA ALA A 293 28.87 -4.33 0.12
C ALA A 293 29.22 -2.87 0.39
N ILE A 294 30.48 -2.59 0.77
CA ILE A 294 31.00 -1.22 0.95
C ILE A 294 30.96 -0.44 -0.37
N CYS A 295 31.48 -1.01 -1.46
CA CYS A 295 31.48 -0.36 -2.77
C CYS A 295 30.06 -0.06 -3.25
N HIS A 296 29.12 -0.99 -3.05
CA HIS A 296 27.70 -0.79 -3.38
C HIS A 296 27.08 0.35 -2.57
N THR A 297 27.37 0.42 -1.27
CA THR A 297 26.87 1.49 -0.40
C THR A 297 27.50 2.84 -0.77
N VAL A 298 28.82 2.89 -0.92
CA VAL A 298 29.54 4.12 -1.26
C VAL A 298 29.04 4.69 -2.60
N PHE A 299 28.85 3.86 -3.62
CA PHE A 299 28.31 4.27 -4.90
C PHE A 299 26.92 4.92 -4.73
N ASN A 300 25.98 4.23 -4.07
CA ASN A 300 24.60 4.75 -3.90
C ASN A 300 24.54 6.00 -3.03
N VAL A 301 25.36 6.09 -1.97
CA VAL A 301 25.48 7.28 -1.12
C VAL A 301 26.05 8.47 -1.87
N ILE A 302 27.10 8.28 -2.67
CA ILE A 302 27.68 9.34 -3.51
C ILE A 302 26.64 9.84 -4.51
N CYS A 303 25.97 8.94 -5.26
CA CYS A 303 24.93 9.30 -6.22
C CYS A 303 23.80 10.11 -5.54
N THR A 304 23.34 9.66 -4.38
CA THR A 304 22.27 10.34 -3.64
C THR A 304 22.72 11.70 -3.12
N THR A 305 23.93 11.79 -2.54
CA THR A 305 24.47 13.06 -2.01
C THR A 305 24.61 14.11 -3.11
N LEU A 306 25.00 13.70 -4.31
CA LEU A 306 25.11 14.60 -5.47
C LEU A 306 23.73 15.01 -6.03
N MET A 307 22.79 14.07 -6.08
CA MET A 307 21.54 14.29 -6.81
C MET A 307 20.37 14.73 -5.95
N LEU A 308 20.36 14.49 -4.64
CA LEU A 308 19.28 14.91 -3.74
C LEU A 308 19.12 16.44 -3.70
N PRO A 309 20.19 17.26 -3.62
CA PRO A 309 20.08 18.72 -3.79
C PRO A 309 19.59 19.12 -5.18
N ALA A 310 19.98 18.33 -6.21
CA ALA A 310 19.67 18.56 -7.61
C ALA A 310 18.35 17.90 -8.08
N ALA A 311 17.50 17.41 -7.16
CA ALA A 311 16.26 16.72 -7.48
C ALA A 311 15.35 17.50 -8.44
N GLY A 312 15.25 18.83 -8.29
CA GLY A 312 14.49 19.70 -9.19
C GLY A 312 15.07 19.80 -10.61
N LEU A 313 16.39 19.60 -10.78
CA LEU A 313 17.01 19.52 -12.12
C LEU A 313 16.69 18.17 -12.77
N LEU A 314 16.71 17.10 -11.99
CA LEU A 314 16.33 15.77 -12.46
C LEU A 314 14.86 15.75 -12.88
N GLU A 315 13.98 16.36 -12.09
CA GLU A 315 12.56 16.54 -12.44
C GLU A 315 12.39 17.26 -13.78
N LYS A 316 13.06 18.40 -13.96
CA LYS A 316 13.03 19.14 -15.25
C LYS A 316 13.55 18.32 -16.41
N LEU A 317 14.60 17.52 -16.19
CA LEU A 317 15.16 16.64 -17.22
C LEU A 317 14.14 15.58 -17.66
N VAL A 318 13.52 14.88 -16.72
CA VAL A 318 12.55 13.82 -17.07
C VAL A 318 11.26 14.38 -17.66
N CYS A 319 10.84 15.59 -17.28
CA CYS A 319 9.72 16.28 -17.92
C CYS A 319 10.01 16.66 -19.39
N ARG A 320 11.30 16.85 -19.75
CA ARG A 320 11.69 17.03 -21.16
C ARG A 320 11.72 15.72 -21.94
N ILE A 321 12.12 14.61 -21.28
CA ILE A 321 12.18 13.27 -21.90
C ILE A 321 10.75 12.75 -22.12
N VAL A 322 9.85 12.99 -21.15
CA VAL A 322 8.43 12.61 -21.23
C VAL A 322 7.60 13.91 -21.16
N PRO A 323 7.33 14.55 -22.32
CA PRO A 323 6.63 15.83 -22.36
C PRO A 323 5.15 15.71 -21.99
N ASP A 324 4.55 16.85 -21.61
CA ASP A 324 3.11 16.95 -21.36
C ASP A 324 2.32 16.73 -22.68
N GLY A 325 1.17 16.06 -22.58
CA GLY A 325 0.25 15.89 -23.70
C GLY A 325 -0.81 16.98 -23.72
N LYS A 326 -1.61 16.99 -24.77
CA LYS A 326 -2.65 17.99 -24.99
C LYS A 326 -3.95 17.75 -24.19
N GLN A 327 -4.12 16.55 -23.61
CA GLN A 327 -5.32 16.20 -22.83
C GLN A 327 -4.95 15.85 -21.39
N PRO A 328 -5.77 16.22 -20.40
CA PRO A 328 -5.61 15.74 -19.03
C PRO A 328 -5.77 14.21 -19.02
N GLU A 329 -4.91 13.52 -18.28
CA GLU A 329 -5.00 12.08 -18.07
C GLU A 329 -5.89 11.82 -16.87
N ALA A 330 -6.80 10.83 -16.99
CA ALA A 330 -7.57 10.35 -15.85
C ALA A 330 -6.61 9.73 -14.82
N VAL A 331 -6.79 10.10 -13.57
CA VAL A 331 -6.06 9.49 -12.44
C VAL A 331 -6.70 8.12 -12.18
N CYS A 332 -5.88 7.09 -12.07
CA CYS A 332 -6.36 5.76 -11.69
C CYS A 332 -6.56 5.72 -10.18
N GLU A 333 -7.78 5.61 -9.71
CA GLU A 333 -8.12 5.64 -8.28
C GLU A 333 -7.52 4.45 -7.53
N LEU A 334 -7.54 3.26 -8.14
CA LEU A 334 -6.98 2.01 -7.60
C LEU A 334 -6.03 1.37 -8.61
N ASP A 335 -4.74 1.48 -8.38
CA ASP A 335 -3.71 0.95 -9.27
C ASP A 335 -3.35 -0.49 -8.89
N GLU A 336 -3.47 -1.43 -9.83
CA GLU A 336 -3.14 -2.85 -9.61
C GLU A 336 -1.67 -3.09 -9.24
N ARG A 337 -0.77 -2.16 -9.56
CA ARG A 337 0.65 -2.25 -9.16
C ARG A 337 0.85 -2.21 -7.66
N LEU A 338 -0.08 -1.59 -6.93
CA LEU A 338 -0.06 -1.57 -5.46
C LEU A 338 -0.32 -2.97 -4.87
N LEU A 339 -0.93 -3.89 -5.61
CA LEU A 339 -1.12 -5.28 -5.20
C LEU A 339 0.21 -6.03 -5.01
N THR A 340 1.33 -5.53 -5.55
CA THR A 340 2.67 -6.04 -5.23
C THR A 340 3.06 -5.81 -3.78
N THR A 341 2.38 -4.87 -3.08
CA THR A 341 2.54 -4.57 -1.65
C THR A 341 1.15 -4.50 -1.00
N PRO A 342 0.56 -5.65 -0.65
CA PRO A 342 -0.86 -5.77 -0.28
C PRO A 342 -1.31 -4.87 0.87
N SER A 343 -0.48 -4.67 1.89
CA SER A 343 -0.80 -3.80 3.02
C SER A 343 -1.02 -2.33 2.60
N ILE A 344 -0.30 -1.89 1.56
CA ILE A 344 -0.41 -0.54 1.01
C ILE A 344 -1.62 -0.43 0.07
N ALA A 345 -1.87 -1.48 -0.71
CA ALA A 345 -3.08 -1.58 -1.53
C ALA A 345 -4.34 -1.47 -0.67
N LEU A 346 -4.35 -2.13 0.50
CA LEU A 346 -5.44 -2.06 1.47
C LEU A 346 -5.63 -0.65 2.03
N GLU A 347 -4.53 0.05 2.39
CA GLU A 347 -4.60 1.44 2.83
C GLU A 347 -5.20 2.36 1.75
N ARG A 348 -4.85 2.12 0.47
CA ARG A 348 -5.47 2.87 -0.62
C ARG A 348 -6.96 2.58 -0.73
N CYS A 349 -7.38 1.33 -0.58
CA CYS A 349 -8.80 0.98 -0.52
C CYS A 349 -9.51 1.74 0.60
N ARG A 350 -8.92 1.82 1.80
CA ARG A 350 -9.47 2.58 2.93
C ARG A 350 -9.65 4.06 2.61
N VAL A 351 -8.65 4.67 1.98
CA VAL A 351 -8.73 6.09 1.56
C VAL A 351 -9.87 6.30 0.55
N VAL A 352 -9.98 5.45 -0.46
CA VAL A 352 -11.04 5.56 -1.49
C VAL A 352 -12.42 5.27 -0.90
N THR A 353 -12.53 4.33 0.05
CA THR A 353 -13.78 4.09 0.80
C THR A 353 -14.19 5.32 1.62
N ASN A 354 -13.24 6.04 2.24
CA ASN A 354 -13.53 7.30 2.91
C ASN A 354 -14.01 8.39 1.93
N GLU A 355 -13.43 8.45 0.71
CA GLU A 355 -13.89 9.35 -0.34
C GLU A 355 -15.33 9.00 -0.79
N MET A 356 -15.65 7.71 -0.91
CA MET A 356 -17.01 7.22 -1.18
C MET A 356 -17.99 7.64 -0.09
N ALA A 357 -17.63 7.47 1.19
CA ALA A 357 -18.43 7.89 2.34
C ALA A 357 -18.71 9.41 2.30
N ASP A 358 -17.68 10.24 2.01
CA ASP A 358 -17.85 11.69 1.90
C ASP A 358 -18.83 12.08 0.78
N VAL A 359 -18.77 11.38 -0.37
CA VAL A 359 -19.71 11.57 -1.49
C VAL A 359 -21.12 11.18 -1.06
N ALA A 360 -21.33 10.00 -0.44
CA ALA A 360 -22.64 9.55 0.02
C ALA A 360 -23.27 10.55 1.02
N ALA A 361 -22.47 11.06 1.97
CA ALA A 361 -22.93 12.08 2.93
C ALA A 361 -23.32 13.40 2.24
N ALA A 362 -22.55 13.85 1.24
CA ALA A 362 -22.86 15.07 0.49
C ALA A 362 -24.14 14.88 -0.32
N THR A 363 -24.28 13.75 -0.99
CA THR A 363 -25.47 13.38 -1.79
C THR A 363 -26.74 13.37 -0.94
N LEU A 364 -26.67 12.80 0.26
CA LEU A 364 -27.79 12.80 1.21
C LEU A 364 -28.19 14.22 1.67
N ARG A 365 -27.18 15.09 1.96
CA ARG A 365 -27.45 16.50 2.34
C ARG A 365 -28.11 17.27 1.19
N ASP A 366 -27.63 17.06 -0.05
CA ASP A 366 -28.22 17.70 -1.24
C ASP A 366 -29.66 17.23 -1.47
N ALA A 367 -29.95 15.93 -1.25
CA ALA A 367 -31.30 15.38 -1.32
C ALA A 367 -32.22 15.96 -0.24
N ALA A 368 -31.72 16.09 1.01
CA ALA A 368 -32.45 16.73 2.11
C ALA A 368 -32.71 18.24 1.82
N ALA A 369 -31.76 18.93 1.20
CA ALA A 369 -31.95 20.31 0.77
C ALA A 369 -33.01 20.42 -0.36
N ALA A 370 -33.03 19.47 -1.30
CA ALA A 370 -34.03 19.41 -2.36
C ALA A 370 -35.48 19.24 -1.85
N LEU A 371 -35.66 18.52 -0.74
CA LEU A 371 -36.96 18.42 -0.06
C LEU A 371 -37.46 19.76 0.47
N GLN A 372 -36.58 20.64 0.92
CA GLN A 372 -36.92 21.96 1.42
C GLN A 372 -37.11 22.96 0.29
N ASN A 373 -36.24 22.94 -0.68
CA ASN A 373 -36.26 23.83 -1.84
C ASN A 373 -35.67 23.14 -3.07
N TYR A 374 -36.51 22.48 -3.83
CA TYR A 374 -36.09 21.79 -5.05
C TYR A 374 -35.55 22.75 -6.11
N THR A 375 -34.33 22.48 -6.59
CA THR A 375 -33.75 23.10 -7.78
C THR A 375 -33.19 22.02 -8.72
N PRO A 376 -33.18 22.28 -10.06
CA PRO A 376 -32.59 21.33 -11.01
C PRO A 376 -31.11 21.04 -10.74
N GLU A 377 -30.38 22.02 -10.20
CA GLU A 377 -28.97 21.88 -9.86
C GLU A 377 -28.76 20.88 -8.71
N LEU A 378 -29.59 20.94 -7.66
CA LEU A 378 -29.58 19.95 -6.57
C LEU A 378 -29.94 18.57 -7.08
N ALA A 379 -30.96 18.46 -7.94
CA ALA A 379 -31.35 17.19 -8.54
C ALA A 379 -30.21 16.57 -9.35
N GLN A 380 -29.51 17.38 -10.13
CA GLN A 380 -28.34 16.91 -10.89
C GLN A 380 -27.20 16.49 -9.95
N ALA A 381 -26.90 17.25 -8.90
CA ALA A 381 -25.85 16.93 -7.93
C ALA A 381 -26.11 15.60 -7.20
N VAL A 382 -27.37 15.32 -6.82
CA VAL A 382 -27.74 14.04 -6.20
C VAL A 382 -27.54 12.87 -7.15
N ARG A 383 -27.97 12.98 -8.42
CA ARG A 383 -27.79 11.93 -9.43
C ARG A 383 -26.32 11.66 -9.75
N GLU A 384 -25.52 12.73 -9.85
CA GLU A 384 -24.07 12.60 -10.05
C GLU A 384 -23.38 11.97 -8.83
N GLY A 385 -23.85 12.31 -7.63
CA GLY A 385 -23.33 11.76 -6.37
C GLY A 385 -23.63 10.27 -6.25
N GLU A 386 -24.84 9.84 -6.53
CA GLU A 386 -25.23 8.42 -6.52
C GLU A 386 -24.43 7.63 -7.59
N SER A 387 -24.39 8.08 -8.83
CA SER A 387 -23.60 7.42 -9.87
C SER A 387 -22.11 7.32 -9.52
N LYS A 388 -21.62 8.24 -8.70
CA LYS A 388 -20.23 8.20 -8.20
C LYS A 388 -20.04 7.21 -7.06
N THR A 389 -21.02 7.05 -6.16
CA THR A 389 -20.98 6.00 -5.12
C THR A 389 -21.06 4.60 -5.72
N ASP A 390 -21.91 4.38 -6.71
CA ASP A 390 -22.00 3.15 -7.49
C ASP A 390 -20.66 2.80 -8.18
N HIS A 391 -20.05 3.79 -8.84
CA HIS A 391 -18.72 3.61 -9.42
C HIS A 391 -17.65 3.21 -8.38
N TYR A 392 -17.66 3.82 -7.19
CA TYR A 392 -16.74 3.45 -6.13
C TYR A 392 -16.96 2.03 -5.61
N GLU A 393 -18.23 1.58 -5.47
CA GLU A 393 -18.54 0.20 -5.07
C GLU A 393 -17.93 -0.80 -6.05
N ASP A 394 -18.14 -0.60 -7.36
CA ASP A 394 -17.64 -1.47 -8.42
C ASP A 394 -16.11 -1.62 -8.40
N ILE A 395 -15.38 -0.49 -8.38
CA ILE A 395 -13.92 -0.52 -8.44
C ILE A 395 -13.30 -1.06 -7.15
N LEU A 396 -13.83 -0.67 -5.98
CA LEU A 396 -13.37 -1.14 -4.67
C LEU A 396 -13.68 -2.63 -4.49
N GLY A 397 -14.90 -3.06 -4.81
CA GLY A 397 -15.31 -4.46 -4.70
C GLY A 397 -14.41 -5.37 -5.53
N THR A 398 -14.20 -5.03 -6.79
CA THR A 398 -13.29 -5.78 -7.69
C THR A 398 -11.86 -5.80 -7.17
N TYR A 399 -11.35 -4.68 -6.68
CA TYR A 399 -9.97 -4.56 -6.22
C TYR A 399 -9.74 -5.30 -4.89
N LEU A 400 -10.67 -5.19 -3.92
CA LEU A 400 -10.60 -5.90 -2.64
C LEU A 400 -10.69 -7.41 -2.80
N VAL A 401 -11.46 -7.92 -3.77
CA VAL A 401 -11.49 -9.35 -4.11
C VAL A 401 -10.13 -9.81 -4.62
N LYS A 402 -9.47 -9.05 -5.50
CA LYS A 402 -8.09 -9.34 -5.97
C LYS A 402 -7.10 -9.32 -4.82
N LEU A 403 -7.21 -8.34 -3.93
CA LEU A 403 -6.37 -8.20 -2.75
C LEU A 403 -6.52 -9.40 -1.80
N SER A 404 -7.75 -9.82 -1.53
CA SER A 404 -8.06 -10.96 -0.65
C SER A 404 -7.55 -12.30 -1.18
N ALA A 405 -7.30 -12.42 -2.48
CA ALA A 405 -6.69 -13.60 -3.08
C ALA A 405 -5.17 -13.69 -2.83
N LEU A 406 -4.54 -12.62 -2.34
CA LEU A 406 -3.12 -12.56 -2.04
C LEU A 406 -2.83 -13.09 -0.63
N LYS A 407 -1.54 -13.38 -0.37
CA LYS A 407 -1.07 -13.74 0.97
C LYS A 407 -0.91 -12.49 1.82
N ILE A 408 -1.94 -12.11 2.53
CA ILE A 408 -1.98 -10.96 3.43
C ILE A 408 -1.94 -11.40 4.90
N SER A 409 -1.69 -10.46 5.82
CA SER A 409 -1.75 -10.75 7.25
C SER A 409 -3.20 -10.99 7.70
N GLU A 410 -3.38 -11.67 8.84
CA GLU A 410 -4.71 -11.91 9.42
C GLU A 410 -5.47 -10.60 9.69
N ASN A 411 -4.76 -9.60 10.20
CA ASN A 411 -5.33 -8.26 10.45
C ASN A 411 -5.75 -7.58 9.13
N ASP A 412 -4.88 -7.63 8.09
CA ASP A 412 -5.21 -7.05 6.79
C ASP A 412 -6.38 -7.78 6.12
N SER A 413 -6.50 -9.10 6.33
CA SER A 413 -7.63 -9.89 5.85
C SER A 413 -8.94 -9.49 6.53
N SER A 414 -8.92 -9.28 7.84
CA SER A 414 -10.08 -8.82 8.61
C SER A 414 -10.51 -7.42 8.18
N GLU A 415 -9.56 -6.51 7.98
CA GLU A 415 -9.83 -5.15 7.50
C GLU A 415 -10.38 -5.15 6.05
N ALA A 416 -9.82 -5.96 5.14
CA ALA A 416 -10.33 -6.10 3.78
C ALA A 416 -11.77 -6.65 3.77
N ALA A 417 -12.07 -7.62 4.64
CA ALA A 417 -13.42 -8.17 4.79
C ALA A 417 -14.40 -7.14 5.35
N MET A 418 -13.97 -6.32 6.30
CA MET A 418 -14.77 -5.20 6.84
C MET A 418 -15.07 -4.18 5.76
N LEU A 419 -14.05 -3.74 4.98
CA LEU A 419 -14.25 -2.82 3.87
C LEU A 419 -15.26 -3.38 2.86
N LEU A 420 -15.11 -4.65 2.43
CA LEU A 420 -16.04 -5.29 1.50
C LEU A 420 -17.48 -5.30 2.00
N LYS A 421 -17.70 -5.50 3.30
CA LYS A 421 -19.05 -5.47 3.88
C LYS A 421 -19.64 -4.07 3.88
N THR A 422 -18.83 -3.06 4.20
CA THR A 422 -19.31 -1.67 4.33
C THR A 422 -19.55 -0.96 2.99
N LEU A 423 -18.96 -1.45 1.88
CA LEU A 423 -19.15 -0.83 0.55
C LEU A 423 -20.63 -0.74 0.17
N SER A 424 -21.36 -1.84 0.28
CA SER A 424 -22.79 -1.89 -0.06
C SER A 424 -23.63 -0.98 0.85
N ASP A 425 -23.24 -0.81 2.13
CA ASP A 425 -23.96 0.10 3.02
C ASP A 425 -23.74 1.57 2.62
N PHE A 426 -22.54 1.96 2.19
CA PHE A 426 -22.27 3.31 1.68
C PHE A 426 -22.98 3.60 0.36
N GLU A 427 -23.01 2.64 -0.57
CA GLU A 427 -23.77 2.74 -1.83
C GLU A 427 -25.26 2.90 -1.55
N ARG A 428 -25.84 2.07 -0.66
CA ARG A 428 -27.25 2.15 -0.28
C ARG A 428 -27.64 3.49 0.33
N ILE A 429 -26.75 4.16 1.06
CA ILE A 429 -27.00 5.53 1.54
C ILE A 429 -27.14 6.49 0.34
N GLY A 430 -26.33 6.33 -0.70
CA GLY A 430 -26.46 7.05 -1.97
C GLY A 430 -27.78 6.78 -2.69
N ASP A 431 -28.18 5.51 -2.80
CA ASP A 431 -29.46 5.06 -3.37
C ASP A 431 -30.65 5.71 -2.64
N HIS A 432 -30.63 5.69 -1.31
CA HIS A 432 -31.71 6.30 -0.53
C HIS A 432 -31.73 7.82 -0.65
N ALA A 433 -30.60 8.48 -0.88
CA ALA A 433 -30.57 9.90 -1.21
C ALA A 433 -31.27 10.18 -2.55
N LEU A 434 -31.11 9.32 -3.55
CA LEU A 434 -31.85 9.39 -4.82
C LEU A 434 -33.36 9.19 -4.59
N ASN A 435 -33.77 8.21 -3.78
CA ASN A 435 -35.19 7.99 -3.44
C ASN A 435 -35.81 9.21 -2.74
N ILE A 436 -35.03 9.88 -1.88
CA ILE A 436 -35.45 11.14 -1.22
C ILE A 436 -35.62 12.26 -2.27
N LEU A 437 -34.73 12.37 -3.23
CA LEU A 437 -34.85 13.32 -4.35
C LEU A 437 -36.10 13.03 -5.18
N GLU A 438 -36.38 11.77 -5.54
CA GLU A 438 -37.58 11.38 -6.29
C GLU A 438 -38.84 11.78 -5.54
N SER A 439 -38.87 11.63 -4.23
CA SER A 439 -39.94 12.12 -3.37
C SER A 439 -40.11 13.65 -3.46
N ALA A 440 -39.00 14.39 -3.49
CA ALA A 440 -39.04 15.86 -3.66
C ALA A 440 -39.52 16.28 -5.04
N GLU A 441 -39.14 15.54 -6.11
CA GLU A 441 -39.62 15.75 -7.50
C GLU A 441 -41.11 15.47 -7.61
N GLU A 442 -41.61 14.42 -6.97
CA GLU A 442 -43.03 14.07 -6.96
C GLU A 442 -43.88 15.12 -6.23
N LEU A 443 -43.44 15.58 -5.04
CA LEU A 443 -44.09 16.67 -4.33
C LEU A 443 -44.21 17.92 -5.22
N LYS A 444 -43.13 18.32 -5.86
CA LYS A 444 -43.11 19.49 -6.75
C LYS A 444 -43.95 19.28 -8.03
N GLY A 445 -43.76 18.14 -8.71
CA GLY A 445 -44.41 17.84 -10.00
C GLY A 445 -45.94 17.74 -9.87
N LYS A 446 -46.44 17.21 -8.76
CA LYS A 446 -47.87 17.08 -8.45
C LYS A 446 -48.43 18.27 -7.65
N ASN A 447 -47.63 19.30 -7.38
CA ASN A 447 -48.01 20.43 -6.52
C ASN A 447 -48.55 20.01 -5.15
N LEU A 448 -48.01 18.93 -4.57
CA LEU A 448 -48.38 18.46 -3.24
C LEU A 448 -47.65 19.29 -2.17
N SER A 449 -48.36 19.61 -1.10
CA SER A 449 -47.79 20.33 0.05
C SER A 449 -47.93 19.52 1.32
N LEU A 450 -46.85 19.43 2.07
CA LEU A 450 -46.89 18.88 3.42
C LEU A 450 -47.46 19.92 4.40
N SER A 451 -48.26 19.48 5.36
CA SER A 451 -48.74 20.35 6.43
C SER A 451 -47.59 20.91 7.28
N ASP A 452 -47.80 22.02 8.00
CA ASP A 452 -46.76 22.61 8.84
C ASP A 452 -46.28 21.64 9.91
N ALA A 453 -47.19 20.86 10.51
CA ALA A 453 -46.83 19.80 11.44
C ALA A 453 -45.94 18.72 10.79
N ALA A 454 -46.29 18.26 9.59
CA ALA A 454 -45.49 17.28 8.86
C ALA A 454 -44.09 17.84 8.51
N ARG A 455 -44.00 19.11 8.08
CA ARG A 455 -42.71 19.77 7.83
C ARG A 455 -41.85 19.85 9.08
N HIS A 456 -42.46 20.16 10.22
CA HIS A 456 -41.73 20.19 11.49
C HIS A 456 -41.24 18.80 11.89
N GLU A 457 -42.09 17.77 11.86
CA GLU A 457 -41.70 16.38 12.11
C GLU A 457 -40.57 15.92 11.20
N LEU A 458 -40.66 16.19 9.88
CA LEU A 458 -39.62 15.87 8.90
C LEU A 458 -38.28 16.57 9.24
N SER A 459 -38.34 17.83 9.65
CA SER A 459 -37.12 18.57 10.03
C SER A 459 -36.42 17.98 11.27
N VAL A 460 -37.17 17.36 12.18
CA VAL A 460 -36.61 16.66 13.35
C VAL A 460 -35.94 15.35 12.90
N LEU A 461 -36.61 14.56 12.05
CA LEU A 461 -36.08 13.31 11.53
C LEU A 461 -34.81 13.54 10.68
N LEU A 462 -34.81 14.52 9.78
CA LEU A 462 -33.64 14.86 8.95
C LEU A 462 -32.42 15.23 9.81
N ARG A 463 -32.60 15.97 10.90
CA ARG A 463 -31.50 16.29 11.82
C ARG A 463 -30.96 15.05 12.54
N ALA A 464 -31.82 14.10 12.90
CA ALA A 464 -31.39 12.84 13.51
C ALA A 464 -30.61 11.98 12.53
N VAL A 465 -31.09 11.90 11.28
CA VAL A 465 -30.41 11.18 10.18
C VAL A 465 -29.07 11.83 9.82
N GLU A 466 -29.00 13.15 9.78
CA GLU A 466 -27.72 13.86 9.55
C GLU A 466 -26.71 13.57 10.67
N GLU A 467 -27.15 13.57 11.94
CA GLU A 467 -26.27 13.27 13.08
C GLU A 467 -25.76 11.83 13.06
N ILE A 468 -26.63 10.84 12.73
CA ILE A 468 -26.20 9.44 12.69
C ILE A 468 -25.19 9.20 11.56
N VAL A 469 -25.40 9.79 10.39
CA VAL A 469 -24.46 9.70 9.26
C VAL A 469 -23.12 10.33 9.61
N ASP A 470 -23.11 11.55 10.14
CA ASP A 470 -21.89 12.23 10.54
C ASP A 470 -21.13 11.45 11.63
N MET A 471 -21.84 10.87 12.60
CA MET A 471 -21.24 10.08 13.68
C MET A 471 -20.64 8.78 13.16
N THR A 472 -21.39 8.05 12.33
CA THR A 472 -20.95 6.77 11.73
C THR A 472 -19.73 6.96 10.84
N PHE A 473 -19.73 7.99 9.98
CA PHE A 473 -18.63 8.23 9.05
C PHE A 473 -17.37 8.70 9.76
N ARG A 474 -17.50 9.46 10.84
CA ARG A 474 -16.35 9.79 11.72
C ARG A 474 -15.86 8.55 12.47
N ALA A 475 -16.75 7.70 12.99
CA ALA A 475 -16.35 6.45 13.63
C ALA A 475 -15.57 5.55 12.65
N PHE A 476 -16.04 5.44 11.41
CA PHE A 476 -15.37 4.66 10.36
C PHE A 476 -14.00 5.23 9.96
N ARG A 477 -13.92 6.55 9.74
CA ARG A 477 -12.69 7.23 9.33
C ARG A 477 -11.60 7.18 10.40
N ASP A 478 -12.00 7.47 11.66
CA ASP A 478 -11.08 7.61 12.79
C ASP A 478 -10.83 6.26 13.51
N ASP A 479 -11.52 5.18 13.08
CA ASP A 479 -11.54 3.87 13.74
C ASP A 479 -11.95 3.99 15.22
N ASP A 480 -12.98 4.82 15.49
CA ASP A 480 -13.43 5.22 16.83
C ASP A 480 -14.55 4.30 17.34
N LEU A 481 -14.16 3.32 18.13
CA LEU A 481 -15.06 2.33 18.72
C LEU A 481 -16.12 2.97 19.65
N GLU A 482 -15.77 4.03 20.40
CA GLU A 482 -16.69 4.69 21.31
C GLU A 482 -17.82 5.38 20.54
N LYS A 483 -17.51 6.05 19.43
CA LYS A 483 -18.54 6.62 18.55
C LYS A 483 -19.38 5.53 17.89
N ALA A 484 -18.77 4.40 17.48
CA ALA A 484 -19.49 3.29 16.86
C ALA A 484 -20.59 2.73 17.80
N TYR A 485 -20.31 2.60 19.09
CA TYR A 485 -21.31 2.16 20.08
C TYR A 485 -22.50 3.13 20.26
N ARG A 486 -22.33 4.42 19.92
CA ARG A 486 -23.38 5.43 20.05
C ARG A 486 -24.31 5.52 18.84
N VAL A 487 -24.00 4.83 17.76
CA VAL A 487 -24.82 4.81 16.54
C VAL A 487 -26.14 4.08 16.79
N GLU A 488 -26.10 2.91 17.37
CA GLU A 488 -27.27 2.07 17.61
C GLU A 488 -28.35 2.73 18.50
N PRO A 489 -28.03 3.42 19.63
CA PRO A 489 -29.03 4.17 20.37
C PRO A 489 -29.75 5.26 19.56
N LEU A 490 -29.05 5.91 18.63
CA LEU A 490 -29.64 6.95 17.78
C LEU A 490 -30.48 6.35 16.65
N GLU A 491 -30.06 5.23 16.08
CA GLU A 491 -30.84 4.47 15.10
C GLU A 491 -32.20 4.05 15.67
N GLN A 492 -32.21 3.50 16.88
CA GLN A 492 -33.46 3.14 17.57
C GLN A 492 -34.41 4.33 17.76
N VAL A 493 -33.87 5.53 18.01
CA VAL A 493 -34.66 6.76 18.09
C VAL A 493 -35.22 7.15 16.72
N ILE A 494 -34.46 6.96 15.64
CA ILE A 494 -34.92 7.21 14.27
C ILE A 494 -36.09 6.28 13.91
N ASP A 495 -35.99 5.00 14.27
CA ASP A 495 -37.06 4.02 14.06
C ASP A 495 -38.34 4.38 14.83
N ASP A 496 -38.18 4.75 16.09
CA ASP A 496 -39.31 5.26 16.92
C ASP A 496 -39.94 6.53 16.34
N LEU A 497 -39.14 7.44 15.79
CA LEU A 497 -39.63 8.65 15.13
C LEU A 497 -40.44 8.31 13.89
N LYS A 498 -39.95 7.42 13.04
CA LYS A 498 -40.67 6.94 11.85
C LYS A 498 -42.05 6.40 12.21
N GLU A 499 -42.14 5.51 13.22
CA GLU A 499 -43.43 4.93 13.65
C GLU A 499 -44.39 5.99 14.21
N LYS A 500 -43.93 6.92 15.03
CA LYS A 500 -44.74 8.04 15.54
C LYS A 500 -45.24 8.92 14.40
N MET A 501 -44.35 9.30 13.47
CA MET A 501 -44.69 10.16 12.32
C MET A 501 -45.69 9.49 11.37
N ARG A 502 -45.60 8.15 11.22
CA ARG A 502 -46.56 7.34 10.46
C ARG A 502 -47.93 7.37 11.12
N ILE A 503 -48.03 7.21 12.44
CA ILE A 503 -49.28 7.31 13.18
C ILE A 503 -49.85 8.72 13.07
N HIS A 504 -49.07 9.76 13.25
CA HIS A 504 -49.52 11.15 13.14
C HIS A 504 -50.03 11.45 11.73
N HIS A 505 -49.45 10.89 10.70
CA HIS A 505 -49.90 11.06 9.34
C HIS A 505 -51.27 10.40 9.12
N ILE A 506 -51.51 9.19 9.65
CA ILE A 506 -52.83 8.52 9.58
C ILE A 506 -53.90 9.38 10.26
N LEU A 507 -53.60 9.98 11.42
CA LEU A 507 -54.51 10.88 12.08
C LEU A 507 -54.80 12.15 11.27
N ARG A 508 -53.81 12.75 10.60
CA ARG A 508 -53.98 13.89 9.71
C ARG A 508 -54.84 13.53 8.48
N MET A 509 -54.70 12.33 7.93
CA MET A 509 -55.57 11.85 6.83
C MET A 509 -57.04 11.69 7.30
N GLN A 510 -57.29 11.11 8.50
CA GLN A 510 -58.61 10.97 9.04
C GLN A 510 -59.31 12.32 9.29
N GLN A 511 -58.53 13.34 9.61
CA GLN A 511 -59.01 14.72 9.82
C GLN A 511 -59.18 15.51 8.50
N GLY A 512 -58.86 14.89 7.35
CA GLY A 512 -58.92 15.55 6.05
C GLY A 512 -57.85 16.63 5.84
N SER A 513 -56.77 16.65 6.66
CA SER A 513 -55.70 17.62 6.58
C SER A 513 -54.58 17.22 5.58
N CYS A 514 -54.63 16.01 5.02
CA CYS A 514 -53.67 15.48 4.04
C CYS A 514 -54.40 14.69 2.96
N SER A 515 -53.88 14.73 1.72
CA SER A 515 -54.37 13.88 0.63
C SER A 515 -53.76 12.47 0.73
N ILE A 516 -54.44 11.49 0.10
CA ILE A 516 -53.92 10.12 0.02
C ILE A 516 -52.61 10.09 -0.78
N GLU A 517 -52.50 10.90 -1.84
CA GLU A 517 -51.31 11.00 -2.69
C GLU A 517 -50.08 11.50 -1.91
N SER A 518 -50.26 12.54 -1.06
CA SER A 518 -49.18 12.99 -0.16
C SER A 518 -48.81 11.93 0.87
N GLY A 519 -49.74 10.99 1.18
CA GLY A 519 -49.49 9.87 2.10
C GLY A 519 -48.52 8.83 1.53
N PHE A 520 -48.59 8.54 0.24
CA PHE A 520 -47.62 7.64 -0.40
C PHE A 520 -46.20 8.23 -0.37
N VAL A 521 -46.05 9.49 -0.83
CA VAL A 521 -44.75 10.17 -0.79
C VAL A 521 -44.18 10.27 0.62
N TRP A 522 -45.06 10.53 1.60
CA TRP A 522 -44.65 10.56 3.03
C TRP A 522 -44.14 9.21 3.51
N SER A 523 -44.80 8.11 3.14
CA SER A 523 -44.41 6.76 3.52
C SER A 523 -43.06 6.36 2.91
N ASP A 524 -42.86 6.67 1.63
CA ASP A 524 -41.64 6.36 0.90
C ASP A 524 -40.46 7.16 1.50
N LEU A 525 -40.69 8.45 1.78
CA LEU A 525 -39.70 9.33 2.41
C LEU A 525 -39.27 8.86 3.80
N LEU A 526 -40.23 8.48 4.66
CA LEU A 526 -39.95 7.94 5.98
C LEU A 526 -39.14 6.63 5.90
N THR A 527 -39.49 5.78 4.94
CA THR A 527 -38.79 4.52 4.73
C THR A 527 -37.35 4.76 4.23
N ALA A 528 -37.14 5.67 3.28
CA ALA A 528 -35.81 5.98 2.80
C ALA A 528 -34.90 6.54 3.93
N LEU A 529 -35.45 7.44 4.77
CA LEU A 529 -34.70 8.04 5.87
C LEU A 529 -34.33 7.03 6.99
N GLU A 530 -35.25 6.10 7.32
CA GLU A 530 -34.96 5.04 8.29
C GLU A 530 -33.92 4.07 7.76
N ARG A 531 -34.01 3.68 6.46
CA ARG A 531 -33.01 2.81 5.84
C ARG A 531 -31.59 3.38 5.88
N VAL A 532 -31.45 4.70 5.79
CA VAL A 532 -30.16 5.36 6.01
C VAL A 532 -29.64 5.07 7.43
N GLY A 533 -30.51 5.10 8.44
CA GLY A 533 -30.18 4.74 9.83
C GLY A 533 -29.73 3.28 9.95
N ASP A 534 -30.47 2.34 9.34
CA ASP A 534 -30.13 0.91 9.29
C ASP A 534 -28.72 0.69 8.72
N HIS A 535 -28.40 1.33 7.59
CA HIS A 535 -27.08 1.21 6.97
C HIS A 535 -25.96 1.80 7.85
N CYS A 536 -26.23 2.90 8.54
CA CYS A 536 -25.30 3.46 9.53
C CYS A 536 -25.02 2.49 10.67
N SER A 537 -26.07 1.81 11.21
CA SER A 537 -25.93 0.78 12.23
C SER A 537 -25.12 -0.42 11.75
N ASN A 538 -25.33 -0.88 10.50
CA ASN A 538 -24.53 -1.94 9.88
C ASN A 538 -23.03 -1.59 9.79
N ILE A 539 -22.71 -0.37 9.34
CA ILE A 539 -21.33 0.12 9.28
C ILE A 539 -20.71 0.15 10.67
N ALA A 540 -21.42 0.68 11.67
CA ALA A 540 -20.96 0.71 13.05
C ALA A 540 -20.73 -0.71 13.61
N GLY A 541 -21.65 -1.65 13.31
CA GLY A 541 -21.49 -3.07 13.64
C GLY A 541 -20.23 -3.68 13.02
N CYS A 542 -19.88 -3.34 11.78
CA CYS A 542 -18.66 -3.81 11.14
C CYS A 542 -17.38 -3.26 11.82
N ILE A 543 -17.39 -2.02 12.32
CA ILE A 543 -16.28 -1.44 13.09
C ILE A 543 -16.11 -2.20 14.42
N ILE A 544 -17.21 -2.45 15.13
CA ILE A 544 -17.22 -3.18 16.40
C ILE A 544 -16.72 -4.61 16.19
N ASP A 545 -17.19 -5.31 15.14
CA ASP A 545 -16.74 -6.66 14.77
C ASP A 545 -15.23 -6.74 14.55
N LEU A 546 -14.66 -5.75 13.85
CA LEU A 546 -13.23 -5.70 13.58
C LEU A 546 -12.41 -5.67 14.88
N HIS A 547 -12.86 -4.89 15.87
CA HIS A 547 -12.18 -4.74 17.17
C HIS A 547 -12.32 -5.98 18.05
N HIS A 548 -13.45 -6.69 17.98
CA HIS A 548 -13.70 -7.90 18.78
C HIS A 548 -13.26 -9.20 18.10
N HIS A 549 -12.71 -9.14 16.87
CA HIS A 549 -12.35 -10.30 16.06
C HIS A 549 -13.52 -11.29 15.86
N ASN A 550 -14.75 -10.81 15.86
CA ASN A 550 -15.97 -11.56 15.63
C ASN A 550 -16.43 -11.31 14.17
N MET A 551 -16.66 -12.37 13.40
CA MET A 551 -17.06 -12.24 11.98
C MET A 551 -18.59 -12.17 11.79
N ASN A 552 -19.38 -11.91 12.85
CA ASN A 552 -20.84 -11.98 12.82
C ASN A 552 -21.50 -10.67 13.24
N THR A 553 -21.76 -9.80 12.27
CA THR A 553 -22.28 -8.43 12.47
C THR A 553 -23.57 -8.37 13.31
N HIS A 554 -24.50 -9.34 13.14
CA HIS A 554 -25.73 -9.39 13.94
C HIS A 554 -25.51 -9.79 15.41
N GLU A 555 -24.47 -10.56 15.67
CA GLU A 555 -24.07 -10.94 17.03
C GLU A 555 -23.35 -9.79 17.71
N ALA A 556 -22.55 -9.03 16.96
CA ALA A 556 -21.84 -7.85 17.45
C ALA A 556 -22.81 -6.71 17.81
N ILE A 557 -23.83 -6.45 17.01
CA ILE A 557 -24.87 -5.46 17.33
C ILE A 557 -25.66 -5.88 18.60
N ARG A 558 -25.95 -7.19 18.74
CA ARG A 558 -26.56 -7.70 19.99
C ARG A 558 -25.63 -7.60 21.19
N SER A 559 -24.36 -7.93 21.02
CA SER A 559 -23.33 -7.81 22.05
C SER A 559 -23.09 -6.34 22.41
N ALA A 560 -23.07 -5.45 21.42
CA ALA A 560 -22.97 -4.01 21.62
C ALA A 560 -24.10 -3.46 22.49
N ARG A 561 -25.35 -3.93 22.31
CA ARG A 561 -26.48 -3.59 23.20
C ARG A 561 -26.30 -4.11 24.63
N MET A 562 -25.63 -5.27 24.80
CA MET A 562 -25.38 -5.86 26.14
C MET A 562 -24.12 -5.29 26.82
N GLU A 563 -23.14 -4.88 26.04
CA GLU A 563 -21.84 -4.39 26.52
C GLU A 563 -21.79 -2.86 26.67
N ASN A 564 -22.69 -2.12 25.99
CA ASN A 564 -22.80 -0.67 26.17
C ASN A 564 -23.56 -0.37 27.48
N GLU A 565 -22.83 -0.23 28.58
CA GLU A 565 -23.37 0.14 29.89
C GLU A 565 -24.18 1.46 29.84
N ASN A 566 -23.98 2.29 28.82
CA ASN A 566 -24.62 3.59 28.65
C ASN A 566 -25.77 3.60 27.62
N PHE A 567 -26.11 2.46 26.99
CA PHE A 567 -27.09 2.41 25.90
C PHE A 567 -28.42 3.08 26.26
N ASP A 568 -29.00 2.70 27.42
CA ASP A 568 -30.30 3.23 27.88
C ASP A 568 -30.25 4.74 28.16
N ASP A 569 -29.13 5.25 28.65
CA ASP A 569 -28.98 6.67 28.98
C ASP A 569 -28.75 7.49 27.68
N GLU A 570 -27.98 6.98 26.73
CA GLU A 570 -27.81 7.60 25.41
C GLU A 570 -29.12 7.59 24.61
N TYR A 571 -29.83 6.46 24.58
CA TYR A 571 -31.15 6.39 23.95
C TYR A 571 -32.11 7.43 24.51
N LYS A 572 -32.23 7.54 25.86
CA LYS A 572 -33.08 8.55 26.52
C LYS A 572 -32.64 9.97 26.15
N ALA A 573 -31.34 10.23 26.09
CA ALA A 573 -30.83 11.54 25.73
C ALA A 573 -31.20 11.91 24.28
N TYR A 574 -31.05 11.00 23.33
CA TYR A 574 -31.48 11.20 21.95
C TYR A 574 -33.00 11.29 21.80
N ALA A 575 -33.76 10.47 22.51
CA ALA A 575 -35.22 10.54 22.51
C ALA A 575 -35.79 11.88 23.03
N VAL A 576 -35.11 12.50 24.00
CA VAL A 576 -35.42 13.85 24.45
C VAL A 576 -35.02 14.91 23.43
N LYS A 577 -33.81 14.78 22.85
CA LYS A 577 -33.26 15.71 21.86
C LYS A 577 -34.13 15.80 20.59
N TYR A 578 -34.66 14.69 20.14
CA TYR A 578 -35.45 14.54 18.91
C TYR A 578 -36.95 14.32 19.17
N SER A 579 -37.45 14.80 20.35
CA SER A 579 -38.88 14.67 20.64
C SER A 579 -39.75 15.49 19.68
N LEU A 580 -40.80 14.84 19.15
CA LEU A 580 -41.89 15.50 18.42
C LEU A 580 -42.80 16.20 19.42
N LYS A 581 -42.56 17.48 19.68
CA LYS A 581 -43.41 18.28 20.61
C LYS A 581 -44.53 18.96 19.81
#